data_4913df194f74ad677292aa767ade7786
#
_entry.id   4913df194f74ad677292aa767ade7786
#
_cell.length_a   1.000
_cell.length_b   1.000
_cell.length_c   1.000
_cell.angle_alpha   90.00
_cell.angle_beta   90.00
_cell.angle_gamma   90.00
#
_symmetry.space_group_name_H-M   'P 1'
#
loop_
_entity.id
_entity.type
_entity.pdbx_description
1 polymer ?
#
loop_
_entity_poly.entity_id
_entity_poly.type
_entity_poly.pdbx_seq_one_letter_code
_entity_poly.pdbx_strand_id
1 'polypeptide(L)'
;MSGLPKTVRLTEVGPRDGLQNESDFVPTDVKVAFIRALMAAGLRDIEVSSFVRHDVVPQLRDAAEVFAQLGTPPEGVTFGALVPNERGMQGALAAGVGKVAVFTAASESFARANVNASIAESLARFWPAAETAKREGIKLRGYVSCAIACPFEGWVK
;
A
#
# COMPACT_ATOMS: atom_id res chain seq x y z
N MET A 1 -20.60 -25.27 -10.90
CA MET A 1 -20.28 -24.34 -12.00
C MET A 1 -19.45 -23.22 -11.40
N SER A 2 -18.23 -23.06 -11.85
CA SER A 2 -17.24 -22.17 -11.23
C SER A 2 -17.62 -20.70 -11.47
N GLY A 3 -18.05 -20.02 -10.43
CA GLY A 3 -18.21 -18.56 -10.40
C GLY A 3 -16.89 -17.80 -10.37
N LEU A 4 -15.81 -18.35 -10.89
CA LEU A 4 -14.52 -17.69 -10.96
C LEU A 4 -14.52 -16.58 -12.01
N PRO A 5 -13.89 -15.43 -11.72
CA PRO A 5 -13.78 -14.35 -12.69
C PRO A 5 -12.96 -14.78 -13.92
N LYS A 6 -13.35 -14.30 -15.11
CA LYS A 6 -12.63 -14.59 -16.36
C LYS A 6 -11.28 -13.86 -16.45
N THR A 7 -11.11 -12.78 -15.70
CA THR A 7 -9.90 -11.96 -15.68
C THR A 7 -9.57 -11.56 -14.26
N VAL A 8 -8.29 -11.37 -13.99
CA VAL A 8 -7.79 -10.83 -12.70
C VAL A 8 -6.88 -9.63 -12.95
N ARG A 9 -6.81 -8.73 -11.99
CA ARG A 9 -5.82 -7.66 -11.98
C ARG A 9 -4.70 -8.04 -11.03
N LEU A 10 -3.48 -8.03 -11.53
CA LEU A 10 -2.28 -8.19 -10.71
C LEU A 10 -1.83 -6.82 -10.22
N THR A 11 -1.58 -6.69 -8.91
CA THR A 11 -0.91 -5.53 -8.32
C THR A 11 0.46 -5.99 -7.86
N GLU A 12 1.49 -5.37 -8.40
CA GLU A 12 2.87 -5.59 -7.95
C GLU A 12 3.13 -4.77 -6.69
N VAL A 13 3.58 -5.43 -5.63
CA VAL A 13 3.83 -4.80 -4.33
C VAL A 13 5.31 -4.85 -3.90
N GLY A 14 6.18 -5.42 -4.72
CA GLY A 14 7.62 -5.52 -4.45
C GLY A 14 8.27 -4.19 -4.10
N PRO A 15 7.99 -3.08 -4.82
CA PRO A 15 8.56 -1.78 -4.48
C PRO A 15 8.14 -1.23 -3.11
N ARG A 16 6.96 -1.62 -2.59
CA ARG A 16 6.49 -1.26 -1.27
C ARG A 16 6.78 -2.37 -0.26
N ASP A 17 6.13 -3.50 -0.38
CA ASP A 17 6.16 -4.59 0.61
C ASP A 17 7.49 -5.33 0.61
N GLY A 18 8.04 -5.59 -0.57
CA GLY A 18 9.35 -6.22 -0.71
C GLY A 18 10.44 -5.33 -0.10
N LEU A 19 10.58 -4.10 -0.57
CA LEU A 19 11.63 -3.19 -0.12
C LEU A 19 11.48 -2.76 1.34
N GLN A 20 10.28 -2.79 1.90
CA GLN A 20 10.05 -2.53 3.33
C GLN A 20 10.81 -3.50 4.23
N ASN A 21 11.05 -4.73 3.77
CA ASN A 21 11.69 -5.79 4.55
C ASN A 21 13.21 -5.88 4.33
N GLU A 22 13.78 -5.01 3.48
CA GLU A 22 15.23 -4.96 3.29
C GLU A 22 15.93 -4.39 4.53
N SER A 23 17.12 -4.93 4.82
CA SER A 23 17.94 -4.45 5.96
C SER A 23 18.45 -3.03 5.73
N ASP A 24 18.78 -2.70 4.49
CA ASP A 24 19.39 -1.45 4.08
C ASP A 24 18.42 -0.57 3.31
N PHE A 25 18.64 0.74 3.38
CA PHE A 25 17.88 1.68 2.56
C PHE A 25 18.32 1.58 1.09
N VAL A 26 17.38 1.21 0.23
CA VAL A 26 17.58 1.23 -1.22
C VAL A 26 17.48 2.68 -1.73
N PRO A 27 18.49 3.21 -2.47
CA PRO A 27 18.45 4.57 -2.99
C PRO A 27 17.25 4.85 -3.88
N THR A 28 16.77 6.09 -3.86
CA THR A 28 15.57 6.53 -4.60
C THR A 28 15.65 6.26 -6.10
N ASP A 29 16.79 6.53 -6.71
CA ASP A 29 17.05 6.28 -8.14
C ASP A 29 16.99 4.79 -8.50
N VAL A 30 17.46 3.92 -7.59
CA VAL A 30 17.36 2.45 -7.75
C VAL A 30 15.91 2.00 -7.67
N LYS A 31 15.12 2.53 -6.72
CA LYS A 31 13.66 2.27 -6.63
C LYS A 31 12.93 2.69 -7.89
N VAL A 32 13.23 3.88 -8.40
CA VAL A 32 12.63 4.39 -9.64
C VAL A 32 13.01 3.51 -10.83
N ALA A 33 14.28 3.09 -10.96
CA ALA A 33 14.72 2.18 -11.99
C ALA A 33 14.02 0.82 -11.91
N PHE A 34 13.87 0.28 -10.69
CA PHE A 34 13.13 -0.97 -10.45
C PHE A 34 11.67 -0.86 -10.89
N ILE A 35 10.96 0.21 -10.52
CA ILE A 35 9.56 0.42 -10.91
C ILE A 35 9.43 0.56 -12.44
N ARG A 36 10.36 1.27 -13.10
CA ARG A 36 10.39 1.37 -14.55
C ARG A 36 10.63 0.01 -15.23
N ALA A 37 11.50 -0.83 -14.66
CA ALA A 37 11.71 -2.19 -15.15
C ALA A 37 10.46 -3.06 -15.01
N LEU A 38 9.71 -2.94 -13.91
CA LEU A 38 8.43 -3.62 -13.71
C LEU A 38 7.39 -3.19 -14.76
N MET A 39 7.31 -1.90 -15.07
CA MET A 39 6.45 -1.41 -16.15
C MET A 39 6.87 -1.97 -17.53
N ALA A 40 8.18 -2.01 -17.81
CA ALA A 40 8.71 -2.57 -19.05
C ALA A 40 8.42 -4.08 -19.18
N ALA A 41 8.37 -4.80 -18.03
CA ALA A 41 7.96 -6.20 -17.97
C ALA A 41 6.46 -6.41 -18.15
N GLY A 42 5.66 -5.34 -18.31
CA GLY A 42 4.23 -5.42 -18.61
C GLY A 42 3.31 -5.23 -17.40
N LEU A 43 3.84 -4.96 -16.20
CA LEU A 43 3.00 -4.71 -15.03
C LEU A 43 2.32 -3.34 -15.13
N ARG A 44 1.04 -3.28 -14.77
CA ARG A 44 0.18 -2.11 -14.98
C ARG A 44 -0.42 -1.54 -13.70
N ASP A 45 -0.36 -2.27 -12.61
CA ASP A 45 -0.83 -1.82 -11.29
C ASP A 45 0.29 -2.06 -10.29
N ILE A 46 0.95 -1.00 -9.82
CA ILE A 46 2.16 -1.08 -9.00
C ILE A 46 1.95 -0.26 -7.73
N GLU A 47 2.13 -0.89 -6.59
CA GLU A 47 2.18 -0.21 -5.29
C GLU A 47 3.62 0.27 -5.05
N VAL A 48 3.84 1.56 -5.34
CA VAL A 48 5.16 2.19 -5.47
C VAL A 48 5.86 2.36 -4.13
N SER A 49 5.12 2.78 -3.11
CA SER A 49 5.68 3.09 -1.79
C SER A 49 4.59 3.17 -0.72
N SER A 50 4.94 3.71 0.45
CA SER A 50 4.02 3.94 1.56
C SER A 50 4.27 5.29 2.22
N PHE A 51 3.21 5.99 2.61
CA PHE A 51 3.26 7.22 3.40
C PHE A 51 3.09 6.92 4.90
N VAL A 52 3.91 6.01 5.40
CA VAL A 52 4.03 5.69 6.83
C VAL A 52 5.05 6.60 7.52
N ARG A 53 5.09 6.56 8.84
CA ARG A 53 6.12 7.25 9.61
C ARG A 53 7.52 6.71 9.27
N HIS A 54 8.45 7.60 9.02
CA HIS A 54 9.83 7.27 8.61
C HIS A 54 10.64 6.55 9.71
N ASP A 55 10.31 6.78 10.98
CA ASP A 55 10.90 6.09 12.11
C ASP A 55 10.38 4.67 12.31
N VAL A 56 9.23 4.35 11.72
CA VAL A 56 8.64 2.99 11.73
C VAL A 56 9.13 2.17 10.53
N VAL A 57 9.18 2.80 9.34
CA VAL A 57 9.65 2.14 8.10
C VAL A 57 10.63 3.08 7.39
N PRO A 58 11.90 3.10 7.84
CA PRO A 58 12.90 3.99 7.27
C PRO A 58 13.24 3.68 5.79
N GLN A 59 12.99 2.45 5.34
CA GLN A 59 13.19 2.03 3.95
C GLN A 59 12.31 2.78 2.96
N LEU A 60 11.16 3.30 3.39
CA LEU A 60 10.19 3.99 2.52
C LEU A 60 10.09 5.50 2.81
N ARG A 61 11.10 6.08 3.50
CA ARG A 61 11.10 7.50 3.90
C ARG A 61 11.11 8.49 2.72
N ASP A 62 11.51 8.03 1.54
CA ASP A 62 11.64 8.80 0.31
C ASP A 62 10.42 8.67 -0.63
N ALA A 63 9.27 8.26 -0.11
CA ALA A 63 8.07 8.01 -0.93
C ALA A 63 7.73 9.20 -1.85
N ALA A 64 7.76 10.43 -1.33
CA ALA A 64 7.44 11.62 -2.13
C ALA A 64 8.42 11.84 -3.28
N GLU A 65 9.73 11.64 -3.04
CA GLU A 65 10.77 11.75 -4.06
C GLU A 65 10.63 10.67 -5.13
N VAL A 66 10.30 9.44 -4.75
CA VAL A 66 10.06 8.35 -5.71
C VAL A 66 8.90 8.71 -6.64
N PHE A 67 7.76 9.19 -6.10
CA PHE A 67 6.62 9.63 -6.90
C PHE A 67 6.98 10.82 -7.79
N ALA A 68 7.73 11.81 -7.29
CA ALA A 68 8.17 12.97 -8.06
C ALA A 68 9.06 12.57 -9.26
N GLN A 69 9.98 11.61 -9.06
CA GLN A 69 10.87 11.15 -10.13
C GLN A 69 10.18 10.22 -11.15
N LEU A 70 9.15 9.49 -10.73
CA LEU A 70 8.32 8.68 -11.63
C LEU A 70 7.43 9.58 -12.50
N GLY A 71 6.91 10.66 -11.93
CA GLY A 71 5.97 11.56 -12.60
C GLY A 71 4.60 10.91 -12.82
N THR A 72 3.86 11.43 -13.80
CA THR A 72 2.54 10.91 -14.16
C THR A 72 2.66 9.51 -14.75
N PRO A 73 1.89 8.52 -14.25
CA PRO A 73 1.93 7.18 -14.82
C PRO A 73 1.50 7.19 -16.29
N PRO A 74 2.15 6.38 -17.14
CA PRO A 74 1.73 6.20 -18.53
C PRO A 74 0.29 5.69 -18.63
N GLU A 75 -0.31 5.88 -19.80
CA GLU A 75 -1.66 5.35 -20.06
C GLU A 75 -1.76 3.86 -19.75
N GLY A 76 -2.82 3.47 -19.05
CA GLY A 76 -3.06 2.09 -18.62
C GLY A 76 -2.25 1.64 -17.41
N VAL A 77 -1.32 2.44 -16.89
CA VAL A 77 -0.57 2.17 -15.66
C VAL A 77 -1.22 2.89 -14.47
N THR A 78 -1.21 2.25 -13.32
CA THR A 78 -1.67 2.85 -12.06
C THR A 78 -0.55 2.75 -11.03
N PHE A 79 -0.14 3.89 -10.46
CA PHE A 79 0.71 3.96 -9.29
C PHE A 79 -0.13 4.09 -8.04
N GLY A 80 0.17 3.27 -7.04
CA GLY A 80 -0.51 3.27 -5.76
C GLY A 80 0.46 3.44 -4.61
N ALA A 81 -0.08 3.81 -3.45
CA ALA A 81 0.67 3.88 -2.20
C ALA A 81 -0.15 3.37 -1.02
N LEU A 82 0.52 2.78 -0.03
CA LEU A 82 -0.10 2.45 1.25
C LEU A 82 -0.20 3.70 2.11
N VAL A 83 -1.35 3.91 2.75
CA VAL A 83 -1.60 5.01 3.69
C VAL A 83 -2.20 4.48 4.99
N PRO A 84 -1.55 4.66 6.14
CA PRO A 84 -2.03 4.11 7.41
C PRO A 84 -3.08 4.98 8.10
N ASN A 85 -3.21 6.24 7.72
CA ASN A 85 -4.06 7.24 8.36
C ASN A 85 -4.20 8.50 7.51
N GLU A 86 -4.94 9.49 8.01
CA GLU A 86 -5.17 10.77 7.33
C GLU A 86 -3.88 11.55 7.04
N ARG A 87 -2.89 11.53 7.92
CA ARG A 87 -1.59 12.19 7.67
C ARG A 87 -0.87 11.57 6.47
N GLY A 88 -0.86 10.24 6.38
CA GLY A 88 -0.33 9.53 5.21
C GLY A 88 -1.11 9.84 3.95
N MET A 89 -2.43 9.97 4.06
CA MET A 89 -3.30 10.37 2.93
C MET A 89 -2.95 11.76 2.41
N GLN A 90 -2.71 12.74 3.27
CA GLN A 90 -2.29 14.08 2.86
C GLN A 90 -0.94 14.07 2.14
N GLY A 91 0.02 13.24 2.60
CA GLY A 91 1.29 13.04 1.89
C GLY A 91 1.09 12.42 0.50
N ALA A 92 0.22 11.44 0.39
CA ALA A 92 -0.12 10.80 -0.89
C ALA A 92 -0.79 11.79 -1.87
N LEU A 93 -1.71 12.63 -1.38
CA LEU A 93 -2.35 13.69 -2.16
C LEU A 93 -1.31 14.69 -2.70
N ALA A 94 -0.43 15.19 -1.84
CA ALA A 94 0.63 16.13 -2.22
C ALA A 94 1.58 15.54 -3.27
N ALA A 95 1.78 14.22 -3.26
CA ALA A 95 2.58 13.49 -4.24
C ALA A 95 1.83 13.08 -5.51
N GLY A 96 0.54 13.44 -5.65
CA GLY A 96 -0.26 13.14 -6.84
C GLY A 96 -0.64 11.65 -6.99
N VAL A 97 -0.75 10.92 -5.89
CA VAL A 97 -1.07 9.48 -5.92
C VAL A 97 -2.52 9.26 -6.35
N GLY A 98 -2.73 8.49 -7.42
CA GLY A 98 -4.08 8.22 -7.96
C GLY A 98 -4.78 6.98 -7.37
N LYS A 99 -4.08 6.20 -6.55
CA LYS A 99 -4.63 5.03 -5.86
C LYS A 99 -3.98 4.87 -4.49
N VAL A 100 -4.78 4.67 -3.46
CA VAL A 100 -4.28 4.41 -2.12
C VAL A 100 -4.77 3.06 -1.59
N ALA A 101 -3.97 2.48 -0.71
CA ALA A 101 -4.32 1.27 0.01
C ALA A 101 -4.33 1.54 1.52
N VAL A 102 -5.33 0.98 2.20
CA VAL A 102 -5.42 0.90 3.67
C VAL A 102 -5.41 -0.57 4.08
N PHE A 103 -5.13 -0.87 5.34
CA PHE A 103 -5.03 -2.26 5.79
C PHE A 103 -5.52 -2.47 7.20
N THR A 104 -6.08 -3.63 7.43
CA THR A 104 -6.48 -4.16 8.74
C THR A 104 -6.19 -5.67 8.78
N ALA A 105 -6.66 -6.34 9.80
CA ALA A 105 -6.57 -7.78 9.91
C ALA A 105 -7.91 -8.40 10.28
N ALA A 106 -8.08 -9.68 10.03
CA ALA A 106 -9.22 -10.46 10.48
C ALA A 106 -9.00 -11.08 11.89
N SER A 107 -7.82 -10.86 12.50
CA SER A 107 -7.42 -11.36 13.82
C SER A 107 -7.03 -10.20 14.72
N GLU A 108 -7.56 -10.18 15.94
CA GLU A 108 -7.25 -9.15 16.94
C GLU A 108 -5.78 -9.23 17.40
N SER A 109 -5.26 -10.43 17.62
CA SER A 109 -3.86 -10.60 18.01
C SER A 109 -2.90 -10.10 16.95
N PHE A 110 -3.19 -10.36 15.67
CA PHE A 110 -2.37 -9.84 14.57
C PHE A 110 -2.50 -8.31 14.44
N ALA A 111 -3.69 -7.76 14.55
CA ALA A 111 -3.89 -6.31 14.52
C ALA A 111 -3.09 -5.61 15.61
N ARG A 112 -3.15 -6.12 16.86
CA ARG A 112 -2.37 -5.58 17.98
C ARG A 112 -0.87 -5.69 17.76
N ALA A 113 -0.37 -6.84 17.28
CA ALA A 113 1.05 -7.04 17.01
C ALA A 113 1.58 -6.18 15.85
N ASN A 114 0.78 -6.01 14.78
CA ASN A 114 1.21 -5.34 13.55
C ASN A 114 1.05 -3.81 13.59
N VAL A 115 -0.08 -3.32 14.12
CA VAL A 115 -0.41 -1.87 14.10
C VAL A 115 -0.65 -1.29 15.49
N ASN A 116 -0.39 -2.05 16.54
CA ASN A 116 -0.64 -1.67 17.93
C ASN A 116 -2.05 -1.08 18.12
N ALA A 117 -3.07 -1.78 17.61
CA ALA A 117 -4.46 -1.41 17.69
C ALA A 117 -5.36 -2.65 17.56
N SER A 118 -6.58 -2.55 18.07
CA SER A 118 -7.65 -3.50 17.75
C SER A 118 -8.08 -3.34 16.28
N ILE A 119 -8.83 -4.30 15.77
CA ILE A 119 -9.44 -4.19 14.43
C ILE A 119 -10.30 -2.93 14.34
N ALA A 120 -11.16 -2.69 15.33
CA ALA A 120 -12.04 -1.52 15.37
C ALA A 120 -11.24 -0.19 15.37
N GLU A 121 -10.18 -0.11 16.18
CA GLU A 121 -9.30 1.06 16.21
C GLU A 121 -8.55 1.25 14.89
N SER A 122 -8.10 0.17 14.23
CA SER A 122 -7.46 0.25 12.92
C SER A 122 -8.40 0.79 11.86
N LEU A 123 -9.66 0.34 11.85
CA LEU A 123 -10.70 0.86 10.97
C LEU A 123 -10.95 2.35 11.23
N ALA A 124 -11.06 2.76 12.49
CA ALA A 124 -11.26 4.17 12.85
C ALA A 124 -10.09 5.07 12.41
N ARG A 125 -8.84 4.57 12.46
CA ARG A 125 -7.65 5.32 12.05
C ARG A 125 -7.60 5.65 10.57
N PHE A 126 -8.03 4.74 9.70
CA PHE A 126 -7.99 4.98 8.26
C PHE A 126 -9.32 5.47 7.68
N TRP A 127 -10.42 5.50 8.46
CA TRP A 127 -11.70 5.98 7.98
C TRP A 127 -11.62 7.41 7.38
N PRO A 128 -10.98 8.40 8.04
CA PRO A 128 -10.80 9.72 7.45
C PRO A 128 -10.04 9.71 6.12
N ALA A 129 -9.01 8.86 5.98
CA ALA A 129 -8.27 8.68 4.74
C ALA A 129 -9.17 8.11 3.62
N ALA A 130 -10.07 7.17 3.97
CA ALA A 130 -11.03 6.61 3.03
C ALA A 130 -12.06 7.64 2.55
N GLU A 131 -12.57 8.49 3.46
CA GLU A 131 -13.46 9.60 3.11
C GLU A 131 -12.76 10.62 2.20
N THR A 132 -11.51 10.96 2.52
CA THR A 132 -10.69 11.83 1.68
C THR A 132 -10.46 11.22 0.30
N ALA A 133 -10.10 9.95 0.20
CA ALA A 133 -9.95 9.27 -1.09
C ALA A 133 -11.23 9.33 -1.93
N LYS A 134 -12.39 9.11 -1.30
CA LYS A 134 -13.70 9.21 -1.96
C LYS A 134 -13.98 10.64 -2.46
N ARG A 135 -13.71 11.65 -1.65
CA ARG A 135 -13.93 13.07 -2.00
C ARG A 135 -13.04 13.53 -3.16
N GLU A 136 -11.79 13.11 -3.15
CA GLU A 136 -10.79 13.46 -4.17
C GLU A 136 -10.82 12.55 -5.41
N GLY A 137 -11.75 11.57 -5.48
CA GLY A 137 -11.86 10.63 -6.61
C GLY A 137 -10.70 9.66 -6.73
N ILE A 138 -9.94 9.44 -5.65
CA ILE A 138 -8.79 8.52 -5.59
C ILE A 138 -9.29 7.10 -5.39
N LYS A 139 -8.72 6.15 -6.14
CA LYS A 139 -9.06 4.73 -5.98
C LYS A 139 -8.59 4.22 -4.62
N LEU A 140 -9.50 3.57 -3.89
CA LEU A 140 -9.20 2.98 -2.58
C LEU A 140 -9.17 1.46 -2.66
N ARG A 141 -8.15 0.84 -2.06
CA ARG A 141 -8.02 -0.60 -1.84
C ARG A 141 -7.96 -0.88 -0.34
N GLY A 142 -8.64 -1.92 0.12
CA GLY A 142 -8.51 -2.48 1.47
C GLY A 142 -7.74 -3.79 1.44
N TYR A 143 -6.74 -3.95 2.30
CA TYR A 143 -6.10 -5.22 2.61
C TYR A 143 -6.63 -5.75 3.94
N VAL A 144 -6.93 -7.04 3.99
CA VAL A 144 -7.29 -7.74 5.23
C VAL A 144 -6.29 -8.88 5.44
N SER A 145 -5.37 -8.69 6.37
CA SER A 145 -4.40 -9.72 6.75
C SER A 145 -5.08 -10.83 7.55
N CYS A 146 -4.50 -12.01 7.51
CA CYS A 146 -4.97 -13.18 8.27
C CYS A 146 -6.42 -13.58 7.98
N ALA A 147 -6.93 -13.41 6.76
CA ALA A 147 -8.31 -13.71 6.40
C ALA A 147 -8.67 -15.20 6.51
N ILE A 148 -7.70 -16.10 6.53
CA ILE A 148 -7.89 -17.55 6.64
C ILE A 148 -7.28 -18.08 7.93
N ALA A 149 -6.02 -17.70 8.22
CA ALA A 149 -5.30 -18.14 9.40
C ALA A 149 -4.40 -17.04 9.93
N CYS A 150 -4.24 -17.00 11.24
CA CYS A 150 -3.39 -16.07 11.98
C CYS A 150 -2.21 -16.82 12.60
N PRO A 151 -0.97 -16.31 12.55
CA PRO A 151 0.19 -16.95 13.19
C PRO A 151 0.07 -17.04 14.71
N PHE A 152 -0.80 -16.23 15.33
CA PHE A 152 -0.99 -16.18 16.78
C PHE A 152 -2.24 -16.93 17.26
N GLU A 153 -3.31 -17.00 16.47
CA GLU A 153 -4.62 -17.53 16.86
C GLU A 153 -5.02 -18.79 16.07
N GLY A 154 -4.25 -19.18 15.04
CA GLY A 154 -4.61 -20.28 14.15
C GLY A 154 -5.72 -19.90 13.16
N TRP A 155 -6.68 -20.79 12.93
CA TRP A 155 -7.78 -20.54 11.99
C TRP A 155 -8.68 -19.39 12.45
N VAL A 156 -8.89 -18.43 11.57
CA VAL A 156 -9.82 -17.29 11.78
C VAL A 156 -11.22 -17.74 11.40
N LYS A 157 -12.20 -17.48 12.29
CA LYS A 157 -13.61 -17.87 12.14
C LYS A 157 -14.42 -16.79 11.43
#